data_27889b08d8af2808c409c2c3fee3bfb3
#
_entry.id   27889b08d8af2808c409c2c3fee3bfb3
#
_cell.length_a   1.000
_cell.length_b   1.000
_cell.length_c   1.000
_cell.angle_alpha   90.00
_cell.angle_beta   90.00
_cell.angle_gamma   90.00
#
_symmetry.space_group_name_H-M   'P 1'
#
loop_
_entity.id
_entity.type
_entity.pdbx_description
1 polymer ?
#
loop_
_entity_poly.entity_id
_entity_poly.type
_entity_poly.pdbx_seq_one_letter_code
_entity_poly.pdbx_strand_id
1 'polypeptide(L)' 'MICEIHFYKPSTDEEDTLRINAPKEIVAMDWPHLCRWAREHIADVVDCSFKVTKVYYIPAGHFYPEEA' A
#
# COMPACT_ATOMS: atom_id res chain seq x y z
N MET A 1 -10.95 -9.96 -0.07
CA MET A 1 -10.49 -8.93 -1.03
C MET A 1 -8.98 -8.91 -1.08
N ILE A 2 -8.41 -8.83 -2.26
CA ILE A 2 -6.97 -8.76 -2.43
C ILE A 2 -6.58 -7.29 -2.53
N CYS A 3 -5.55 -6.92 -1.79
CA CYS A 3 -5.01 -5.57 -1.82
C CYS A 3 -3.58 -5.64 -2.33
N GLU A 4 -3.28 -4.86 -3.35
CA GLU A 4 -1.94 -4.79 -3.92
C GLU A 4 -1.36 -3.42 -3.59
N ILE A 5 -0.27 -3.41 -2.84
CA ILE A 5 0.35 -2.19 -2.35
C ILE A 5 1.65 -1.99 -3.08
N HIS A 6 1.80 -0.84 -3.71
CA HIS A 6 3.04 -0.45 -4.39
C HIS A 6 3.82 0.48 -3.48
N PHE A 7 5.10 0.26 -3.36
CA PHE A 7 5.93 1.11 -2.52
C PHE A 7 7.31 1.28 -3.15
N TYR A 8 7.95 2.38 -2.79
CA TYR A 8 9.26 2.74 -3.31
C TYR A 8 10.28 2.63 -2.17
N LYS A 9 11.44 2.05 -2.48
CA LYS A 9 12.54 1.91 -1.53
C LYS A 9 13.67 2.85 -1.94
N PRO A 10 13.84 3.98 -1.25
CA PRO A 10 14.86 4.94 -1.66
C PRO A 10 16.28 4.42 -1.57
N SER A 11 16.54 3.53 -0.62
CA SER A 11 17.91 3.03 -0.44
C SER A 11 18.42 2.26 -1.66
N THR A 12 17.51 1.60 -2.39
CA THR A 12 17.89 0.84 -3.58
C THR A 12 17.32 1.42 -4.86
N ASP A 13 16.56 2.51 -4.75
CA ASP A 13 15.91 3.16 -5.88
C ASP A 13 15.04 2.17 -6.66
N GLU A 14 14.29 1.37 -5.94
CA GLU A 14 13.45 0.34 -6.54
C GLU A 14 12.02 0.47 -6.09
N GLU A 15 11.10 0.10 -6.97
CA GLU A 15 9.70 -0.05 -6.62
C GLU A 15 9.39 -1.51 -6.44
N ASP A 16 8.52 -1.81 -5.49
CA ASP A 16 8.13 -3.17 -5.21
C ASP A 16 6.65 -3.22 -4.93
N THR A 17 6.11 -4.42 -4.87
CA THR A 17 4.67 -4.63 -4.70
C THR A 17 4.43 -5.73 -3.68
N LEU A 18 3.44 -5.54 -2.84
CA LEU A 18 3.01 -6.54 -1.87
C LEU A 18 1.52 -6.79 -2.05
N ARG A 19 1.13 -8.06 -2.20
CA ARG A 19 -0.28 -8.46 -2.30
C ARG A 19 -0.66 -9.19 -1.03
N ILE A 20 -1.76 -8.74 -0.42
CA ILE A 20 -2.24 -9.35 0.81
C ILE A 20 -3.75 -9.41 0.80
N ASN A 21 -4.30 -10.32 1.59
CA ASN A 21 -5.72 -10.34 1.84
C ASN A 21 -6.05 -9.22 2.82
N ALA A 22 -7.08 -8.48 2.51
CA ALA A 22 -7.44 -7.31 3.30
C ALA A 22 -8.90 -7.37 3.69
N PRO A 23 -9.26 -6.80 4.85
CA PRO A 23 -10.66 -6.72 5.22
C PRO A 23 -11.36 -5.70 4.34
N LYS A 24 -12.68 -5.87 4.18
CA LYS A 24 -13.45 -4.96 3.35
C LYS A 24 -13.47 -3.54 3.87
N GLU A 25 -13.24 -3.38 5.15
CA GLU A 25 -13.27 -2.07 5.80
C GLU A 25 -12.24 -1.11 5.25
N ILE A 26 -11.18 -1.62 4.63
CA ILE A 26 -10.14 -0.73 4.15
C ILE A 26 -10.61 0.18 3.03
N VAL A 27 -11.64 -0.21 2.29
CA VAL A 27 -12.13 0.64 1.21
C VAL A 27 -12.79 1.92 1.74
N ALA A 28 -13.16 1.93 3.00
CA ALA A 28 -13.75 3.12 3.62
C ALA A 28 -12.72 4.02 4.27
N MET A 29 -11.46 3.62 4.29
CA MET A 29 -10.40 4.43 4.90
C MET A 29 -10.01 5.56 3.97
N ASP A 30 -9.72 6.72 4.55
CA ASP A 30 -9.12 7.81 3.78
C ASP A 30 -7.65 7.47 3.52
N TRP A 31 -7.01 8.25 2.69
CA TRP A 31 -5.63 7.94 2.28
C TRP A 31 -4.64 7.88 3.44
N PRO A 32 -4.66 8.82 4.40
CA PRO A 32 -3.70 8.71 5.51
C PRO A 32 -3.84 7.44 6.33
N HIS A 33 -5.08 7.00 6.57
CA HIS A 33 -5.31 5.77 7.33
C HIS A 33 -4.92 4.54 6.53
N LEU A 34 -5.22 4.56 5.25
CA LEU A 34 -4.87 3.47 4.36
C LEU A 34 -3.35 3.32 4.25
N CYS A 35 -2.65 4.43 4.14
CA CYS A 35 -1.19 4.43 4.12
C CYS A 35 -0.62 3.82 5.39
N ARG A 36 -1.16 4.18 6.54
CA ARG A 36 -0.68 3.64 7.80
C ARG A 36 -0.89 2.13 7.85
N TRP A 37 -2.07 1.68 7.45
CA TRP A 37 -2.38 0.27 7.42
C TRP A 37 -1.41 -0.47 6.50
N ALA A 38 -1.18 0.07 5.31
CA ALA A 38 -0.28 -0.55 4.34
C ALA A 38 1.15 -0.60 4.87
N ARG A 39 1.61 0.48 5.51
CA ARG A 39 2.96 0.53 6.07
C ARG A 39 3.20 -0.53 7.13
N GLU A 40 2.20 -0.79 7.94
CA GLU A 40 2.33 -1.83 8.95
C GLU A 40 2.56 -3.19 8.33
N HIS A 41 1.87 -3.49 7.26
CA HIS A 41 2.04 -4.76 6.57
C HIS A 41 3.38 -4.86 5.84
N ILE A 42 3.80 -3.77 5.21
CA ILE A 42 5.08 -3.76 4.50
C ILE A 42 6.23 -3.89 5.50
N ALA A 43 6.12 -3.25 6.65
CA ALA A 43 7.18 -3.29 7.64
C ALA A 43 7.47 -4.69 8.15
N ASP A 44 6.51 -5.59 8.04
CA ASP A 44 6.71 -6.98 8.45
C ASP A 44 7.59 -7.77 7.49
N VAL A 45 7.74 -7.30 6.26
CA VAL A 45 8.48 -8.05 5.24
C VAL A 45 9.65 -7.27 4.67
N VAL A 46 9.72 -5.97 4.93
CA VAL A 46 10.76 -5.10 4.39
C VAL A 46 11.48 -4.42 5.55
N ASP A 47 12.79 -4.45 5.51
CA ASP A 47 13.67 -4.06 6.61
C ASP A 47 14.34 -2.74 6.35
N CYS A 48 13.91 -2.00 5.34
CA CYS A 48 14.50 -0.72 4.99
C CYS A 48 13.40 0.33 4.89
N SER A 49 13.79 1.58 4.73
CA SER A 49 12.83 2.67 4.53
C SER A 49 12.07 2.48 3.23
N PHE A 50 10.82 2.88 3.23
CA PHE A 50 9.99 2.78 2.04
C PHE A 50 8.90 3.84 2.09
N LYS A 51 8.27 4.07 0.93
CA LYS A 51 7.18 5.02 0.80
C LYS A 51 6.07 4.36 -0.01
N VAL A 52 4.86 4.35 0.52
CA VAL A 52 3.70 3.79 -0.19
C VAL A 52 3.31 4.76 -1.30
N THR A 53 3.17 4.24 -2.51
CA THR A 53 2.85 5.08 -3.67
C THR A 53 1.45 4.84 -4.20
N LYS A 54 0.98 3.58 -4.21
CA LYS A 54 -0.35 3.23 -4.73
C LYS A 54 -0.92 2.06 -3.98
N VAL A 55 -2.24 1.99 -3.94
CA VAL A 55 -2.93 0.84 -3.39
C VAL A 55 -4.05 0.47 -4.36
N TYR A 56 -4.08 -0.79 -4.76
CA TYR A 56 -5.11 -1.31 -5.65
C TYR A 56 -5.95 -2.33 -4.89
N TYR A 57 -7.24 -2.32 -5.15
CA TYR A 57 -8.17 -3.32 -4.61
C TYR A 57 -8.63 -4.20 -5.76
N ILE A 58 -8.46 -5.49 -5.63
CA ILE A 58 -8.83 -6.44 -6.66
C ILE A 58 -9.99 -7.27 -6.14
N PRO A 59 -11.14 -7.29 -6.81
CA PRO A 59 -11.44 -6.71 -8.13
C PRO A 59 -12.00 -5.29 -8.11
N ALA A 60 -12.06 -4.65 -6.98
CA ALA A 60 -12.84 -3.41 -6.83
C ALA A 60 -12.21 -2.18 -7.45
N GLY A 61 -10.98 -2.27 -7.97
CA GLY A 61 -10.34 -1.13 -8.58
C GLY A 61 -9.16 -0.66 -7.75
N HIS A 62 -8.77 0.59 -7.91
CA HIS A 62 -7.57 1.06 -7.26
C HIS A 62 -7.80 2.39 -6.56
N PHE A 63 -6.90 2.72 -5.67
CA PHE A 63 -6.92 3.94 -4.89
C PHE A 63 -5.53 4.55 -4.88
N TYR A 64 -5.43 5.83 -5.20
CA TYR A 64 -4.16 6.56 -5.24
C TYR A 64 -4.18 7.65 -4.21
N PRO A 65 -3.00 8.10 -3.77
CA PRO A 65 -2.96 9.37 -3.08
C PRO A 65 -3.44 10.44 -4.04
N GLU A 66 -4.04 11.46 -3.50
CA GLU A 66 -4.46 12.55 -4.35
C GLU A 66 -3.26 13.07 -5.08
N GLU A 67 -3.40 13.21 -6.37
CA GLU A 67 -2.36 13.82 -7.15
C GLU A 67 -2.29 15.24 -6.74
N ALA A 68 -1.41 15.57 -5.98
CA ALA A 68 -1.38 16.90 -5.45
C ALA A 68 -1.04 17.88 -6.54
#